data_f099b109d478b6969a14fb76da03d8f8
#
_entry.id   f099b109d478b6969a14fb76da03d8f8
#
_cell.length_a   1.000
_cell.length_b   1.000
_cell.length_c   1.000
_cell.angle_alpha   90.00
_cell.angle_beta   90.00
_cell.angle_gamma   90.00
#
_symmetry.space_group_name_H-M   'P 1'
#
loop_
_entity.id
_entity.type
_entity.pdbx_description
1 polymer ?
#
loop_
_entity_poly.entity_id
_entity_poly.type
_entity_poly.pdbx_seq_one_letter_code
_entity_poly.pdbx_strand_id
1 'polypeptide(L)'
;MDISRKTDYALRMLAELVREPSGVVSVRSAADQNNVPYSFARSIQRDLVQAGVIESIRGSRGGMRLVADPSTVTLLDVVEAVQGPLAISGCAAAGPDGGECPRAIACGYNPIWRGAQELLDSYLSSVTLAEAVSGRARPVVDVRFTHPGESGVAHR
;
A
#
# COMPACT_ATOMS: atom_id res chain seq x y z
N MET A 1 1.02 1.68 14.06
CA MET A 1 0.96 1.68 12.59
C MET A 1 2.27 2.26 12.07
N ASP A 2 3.00 1.49 11.29
CA ASP A 2 4.25 1.95 10.65
C ASP A 2 4.34 1.37 9.24
N ILE A 3 4.80 2.17 8.29
CA ILE A 3 5.27 1.65 7.02
C ILE A 3 6.62 0.99 7.27
N SER A 4 6.68 -0.32 7.01
CA SER A 4 7.88 -1.10 7.30
C SER A 4 9.05 -0.68 6.39
N ARG A 5 10.28 -0.86 6.88
CA ARG A 5 11.48 -0.67 6.03
C ARG A 5 11.42 -1.54 4.76
N LYS A 6 10.83 -2.71 4.86
CA LYS A 6 10.66 -3.61 3.72
C LYS A 6 9.75 -3.00 2.65
N THR A 7 8.67 -2.34 3.06
CA THR A 7 7.76 -1.62 2.16
C THR A 7 8.44 -0.40 1.50
N ASP A 8 9.18 0.41 2.27
CA ASP A 8 9.98 1.50 1.72
C ASP A 8 10.97 1.00 0.66
N TYR A 9 11.68 -0.09 0.95
CA TYR A 9 12.58 -0.73 -0.01
C TYR A 9 11.85 -1.25 -1.26
N ALA A 10 10.67 -1.84 -1.09
CA ALA A 10 9.86 -2.32 -2.20
C ALA A 10 9.44 -1.20 -3.15
N LEU A 11 8.99 -0.07 -2.60
CA LEU A 11 8.61 1.11 -3.39
C LEU A 11 9.80 1.68 -4.16
N ARG A 12 10.98 1.73 -3.57
CA ARG A 12 12.21 2.18 -4.26
C ARG A 12 12.57 1.24 -5.42
N MET A 13 12.54 -0.08 -5.19
CA MET A 13 12.84 -1.07 -6.23
C MET A 13 11.80 -1.03 -7.37
N LEU A 14 10.50 -0.86 -7.03
CA LEU A 14 9.42 -0.73 -8.01
C LEU A 14 9.57 0.54 -8.85
N ALA A 15 10.06 1.64 -8.28
CA ALA A 15 10.28 2.87 -9.01
C ALA A 15 11.26 2.69 -10.20
N GLU A 16 12.26 1.81 -10.08
CA GLU A 16 13.14 1.47 -11.20
C GLU A 16 12.42 0.70 -12.28
N LEU A 17 11.63 -0.30 -11.90
CA LEU A 17 10.86 -1.11 -12.85
C LEU A 17 9.82 -0.28 -13.61
N VAL A 18 9.23 0.71 -12.96
CA VAL A 18 8.28 1.65 -13.63
C VAL A 18 8.98 2.54 -14.64
N ARG A 19 10.23 2.93 -14.40
CA ARG A 19 11.03 3.71 -15.34
C ARG A 19 11.53 2.90 -16.55
N GLU A 20 11.62 1.58 -16.38
CA GLU A 20 12.10 0.61 -17.39
C GLU A 20 11.03 -0.46 -17.68
N PRO A 21 9.83 -0.08 -18.14
CA PRO A 21 8.66 -0.98 -18.16
C PRO A 21 8.83 -2.19 -19.07
N SER A 22 9.67 -2.12 -20.08
CA SER A 22 9.99 -3.24 -20.99
C SER A 22 11.29 -3.98 -20.60
N GLY A 23 11.99 -3.50 -19.60
CA GLY A 23 13.29 -4.01 -19.17
C GLY A 23 13.20 -5.12 -18.12
N VAL A 24 14.30 -5.86 -18.03
CA VAL A 24 14.53 -6.80 -16.93
C VAL A 24 15.58 -6.18 -16.02
N VAL A 25 15.19 -5.89 -14.78
CA VAL A 25 16.08 -5.33 -13.76
C VAL A 25 16.59 -6.45 -12.86
N SER A 26 17.91 -6.61 -12.78
CA SER A 26 18.51 -7.58 -11.87
C SER A 26 18.18 -7.24 -10.43
N VAL A 27 17.79 -8.26 -9.62
CA VAL A 27 17.51 -8.06 -8.18
C VAL A 27 18.71 -7.46 -7.46
N ARG A 28 19.91 -7.89 -7.83
CA ARG A 28 21.16 -7.37 -7.24
C ARG A 28 21.36 -5.89 -7.61
N SER A 29 21.18 -5.55 -8.89
CA SER A 29 21.30 -4.16 -9.34
C SER A 29 20.31 -3.24 -8.63
N ALA A 30 19.03 -3.66 -8.56
CA ALA A 30 18.02 -2.89 -7.85
C ALA A 30 18.33 -2.74 -6.35
N ALA A 31 18.85 -3.79 -5.72
CA ALA A 31 19.28 -3.76 -4.33
C ALA A 31 20.43 -2.76 -4.11
N ASP A 32 21.46 -2.86 -4.93
CA ASP A 32 22.68 -2.04 -4.79
C ASP A 32 22.38 -0.55 -5.06
N GLN A 33 21.59 -0.24 -6.11
CA GLN A 33 21.21 1.14 -6.47
C GLN A 33 20.34 1.82 -5.41
N ASN A 34 19.53 1.04 -4.69
CA ASN A 34 18.61 1.58 -3.66
C ASN A 34 19.12 1.41 -2.22
N ASN A 35 20.36 0.93 -2.04
CA ASN A 35 20.92 0.60 -0.73
C ASN A 35 20.03 -0.36 0.07
N VAL A 36 19.45 -1.36 -0.60
CA VAL A 36 18.62 -2.40 -0.01
C VAL A 36 19.46 -3.63 0.27
N PRO A 37 19.45 -4.18 1.49
CA PRO A 37 20.13 -5.45 1.75
C PRO A 37 19.58 -6.57 0.83
N TYR A 38 20.46 -7.33 0.21
CA TYR A 38 20.07 -8.33 -0.80
C TYR A 38 19.05 -9.35 -0.30
N SER A 39 19.12 -9.73 0.97
CA SER A 39 18.13 -10.62 1.58
C SER A 39 16.72 -10.03 1.58
N PHE A 40 16.59 -8.73 1.84
CA PHE A 40 15.33 -7.99 1.73
C PHE A 40 14.86 -7.93 0.28
N ALA A 41 15.74 -7.59 -0.66
CA ALA A 41 15.40 -7.52 -2.09
C ALA A 41 14.85 -8.86 -2.60
N ARG A 42 15.41 -9.99 -2.18
CA ARG A 42 14.90 -11.33 -2.51
C ARG A 42 13.54 -11.63 -1.88
N SER A 43 13.31 -11.18 -0.65
CA SER A 43 12.01 -11.33 0.00
C SER A 43 10.96 -10.46 -0.69
N ILE A 44 11.28 -9.20 -0.98
CA ILE A 44 10.43 -8.27 -1.70
C ILE A 44 10.05 -8.81 -3.09
N GLN A 45 11.05 -9.32 -3.84
CA GLN A 45 10.78 -9.94 -5.14
C GLN A 45 9.72 -11.04 -5.03
N ARG A 46 9.81 -11.91 -4.03
CA ARG A 46 8.85 -13.01 -3.82
C ARG A 46 7.45 -12.49 -3.55
N ASP A 47 7.32 -11.50 -2.65
CA ASP A 47 6.02 -10.94 -2.28
C ASP A 47 5.36 -10.24 -3.47
N LEU A 48 6.12 -9.46 -4.23
CA LEU A 48 5.61 -8.77 -5.42
C LEU A 48 5.26 -9.72 -6.57
N VAL A 49 5.98 -10.85 -6.72
CA VAL A 49 5.61 -11.91 -7.67
C VAL A 49 4.32 -12.59 -7.23
N GLN A 50 4.18 -12.87 -5.94
CA GLN A 50 2.97 -13.48 -5.39
C GLN A 50 1.74 -12.57 -5.56
N ALA A 51 1.93 -11.26 -5.45
CA ALA A 51 0.89 -10.26 -5.69
C ALA A 51 0.61 -10.00 -7.19
N GLY A 52 1.37 -10.61 -8.11
CA GLY A 52 1.18 -10.41 -9.53
C GLY A 52 1.61 -9.04 -10.07
N VAL A 53 2.38 -8.28 -9.29
CA VAL A 53 2.89 -6.97 -9.70
C VAL A 53 4.08 -7.11 -10.63
N ILE A 54 4.95 -8.06 -10.35
CA ILE A 54 6.15 -8.36 -11.14
C ILE A 54 6.24 -9.84 -11.47
N GLU A 55 7.09 -10.19 -12.42
CA GLU A 55 7.52 -11.57 -12.65
C GLU A 55 9.02 -11.74 -12.47
N SER A 56 9.44 -12.98 -12.24
CA SER A 56 10.85 -13.36 -12.12
C SER A 56 11.33 -14.01 -13.41
N ILE A 57 12.33 -13.41 -14.04
CA ILE A 57 12.98 -13.94 -15.26
C ILE A 57 14.21 -14.71 -14.87
N ARG A 58 14.30 -15.98 -15.29
CA ARG A 58 15.44 -16.86 -15.03
C ARG A 58 16.56 -16.68 -16.07
N GLY A 59 17.77 -17.06 -15.71
CA GLY A 59 18.93 -17.09 -16.60
C GLY A 59 20.00 -16.06 -16.26
N SER A 60 21.06 -16.02 -17.06
CA SER A 60 22.21 -15.12 -16.84
C SER A 60 21.87 -13.62 -16.98
N ARG A 61 20.83 -13.30 -17.73
CA ARG A 61 20.24 -11.95 -17.85
C ARG A 61 18.90 -11.85 -17.13
N GLY A 62 18.69 -12.69 -16.11
CA GLY A 62 17.47 -12.76 -15.33
C GLY A 62 17.34 -11.61 -14.33
N GLY A 63 16.15 -11.49 -13.78
CA GLY A 63 15.81 -10.44 -12.82
C GLY A 63 14.33 -10.33 -12.57
N MET A 64 13.87 -9.12 -12.44
CA MET A 64 12.47 -8.75 -12.24
C MET A 64 11.97 -7.96 -13.44
N ARG A 65 10.73 -8.17 -13.82
CA ARG A 65 10.03 -7.38 -14.82
C ARG A 65 8.65 -7.01 -14.29
N LEU A 66 8.23 -5.76 -14.53
CA LEU A 66 6.88 -5.31 -14.21
C LEU A 66 5.89 -6.00 -15.16
N VAL A 67 4.81 -6.59 -14.62
CA VAL A 67 3.74 -7.21 -15.42
C VAL A 67 2.39 -6.55 -15.21
N ALA A 68 2.17 -5.97 -14.03
CA ALA A 68 0.99 -5.16 -13.79
C ALA A 68 1.14 -3.76 -14.41
N ASP A 69 0.03 -3.16 -14.82
CA ASP A 69 0.01 -1.78 -15.28
C ASP A 69 0.24 -0.83 -14.09
N PRO A 70 1.33 -0.05 -14.06
CA PRO A 70 1.62 0.85 -12.96
C PRO A 70 0.59 1.98 -12.80
N SER A 71 -0.27 2.21 -13.79
CA SER A 71 -1.37 3.17 -13.70
C SER A 71 -2.59 2.62 -12.97
N THR A 72 -2.63 1.33 -12.70
CA THR A 72 -3.72 0.65 -11.97
C THR A 72 -3.32 0.12 -10.61
N VAL A 73 -2.03 -0.19 -10.41
CA VAL A 73 -1.50 -0.61 -9.11
C VAL A 73 -1.41 0.59 -8.18
N THR A 74 -2.07 0.51 -7.03
CA THR A 74 -2.07 1.58 -6.02
C THR A 74 -0.96 1.41 -5.00
N LEU A 75 -0.68 2.46 -4.23
CA LEU A 75 0.24 2.35 -3.09
C LEU A 75 -0.30 1.41 -2.02
N LEU A 76 -1.62 1.34 -1.83
CA LEU A 76 -2.23 0.40 -0.90
C LEU A 76 -1.93 -1.05 -1.31
N ASP A 77 -2.10 -1.39 -2.59
CA ASP A 77 -1.80 -2.74 -3.10
C ASP A 77 -0.36 -3.16 -2.82
N VAL A 78 0.61 -2.25 -3.02
CA VAL A 78 2.02 -2.54 -2.74
C VAL A 78 2.28 -2.72 -1.25
N VAL A 79 1.70 -1.87 -0.41
CA VAL A 79 1.84 -1.96 1.04
C VAL A 79 1.30 -3.30 1.55
N GLU A 80 0.08 -3.65 1.15
CA GLU A 80 -0.56 -4.90 1.56
C GLU A 80 0.18 -6.14 1.04
N ALA A 81 0.70 -6.10 -0.17
CA ALA A 81 1.50 -7.19 -0.74
C ALA A 81 2.78 -7.48 0.06
N VAL A 82 3.42 -6.45 0.61
CA VAL A 82 4.75 -6.57 1.23
C VAL A 82 4.70 -6.76 2.74
N GLN A 83 3.77 -6.10 3.42
CA GLN A 83 3.68 -6.13 4.89
C GLN A 83 2.34 -6.60 5.43
N GLY A 84 1.36 -6.84 4.56
CA GLY A 84 -0.01 -7.14 4.95
C GLY A 84 -0.85 -5.89 5.22
N PRO A 85 -2.11 -6.07 5.62
CA PRO A 85 -3.04 -4.98 5.83
C PRO A 85 -2.51 -3.93 6.81
N LEU A 86 -2.67 -2.66 6.43
CA LEU A 86 -2.42 -1.56 7.36
C LEU A 86 -3.54 -1.51 8.40
N ALA A 87 -3.16 -1.40 9.67
CA ALA A 87 -4.12 -1.26 10.75
C ALA A 87 -3.71 -0.14 11.69
N ILE A 88 -4.57 0.86 11.85
CA ILE A 88 -4.40 1.93 12.84
C ILE A 88 -4.60 1.36 14.24
N SER A 89 -5.55 0.44 14.38
CA SER A 89 -5.82 -0.28 15.62
C SER A 89 -6.40 -1.67 15.31
N GLY A 90 -6.30 -2.60 16.25
CA GLY A 90 -6.86 -3.95 16.10
C GLY A 90 -8.36 -3.94 15.79
N CYS A 91 -9.12 -3.02 16.39
CA CYS A 91 -10.56 -2.93 16.13
C CYS A 91 -10.89 -2.27 14.78
N ALA A 92 -10.01 -1.45 14.22
CA ALA A 92 -10.18 -0.89 12.88
C ALA A 92 -9.90 -1.94 11.80
N ALA A 93 -8.89 -2.79 12.00
CA ALA A 93 -8.55 -3.89 11.11
C ALA A 93 -9.64 -4.97 11.03
N ALA A 94 -10.42 -5.13 12.09
CA ALA A 94 -11.40 -6.22 12.23
C ALA A 94 -12.76 -5.96 11.56
N GLY A 95 -12.91 -4.84 10.86
CA GLY A 95 -14.16 -4.48 10.16
C GLY A 95 -15.28 -3.93 11.08
N PRO A 96 -16.52 -3.84 10.55
CA PRO A 96 -17.64 -3.16 11.22
C PRO A 96 -17.95 -3.67 12.62
N ASP A 97 -17.79 -4.95 12.84
CA ASP A 97 -18.14 -5.62 14.09
C ASP A 97 -17.01 -5.56 15.13
N GLY A 98 -15.88 -4.90 14.83
CA GLY A 98 -14.75 -4.73 15.72
C GLY A 98 -14.00 -6.03 16.04
N GLY A 99 -14.25 -7.11 15.29
CA GLY A 99 -13.65 -8.43 15.44
C GLY A 99 -13.79 -9.01 16.85
N GLU A 100 -12.70 -9.51 17.41
CA GLU A 100 -12.68 -10.11 18.74
C GLU A 100 -12.71 -9.10 19.90
N CYS A 101 -12.87 -7.80 19.62
CA CYS A 101 -12.91 -6.81 20.70
C CYS A 101 -14.25 -6.86 21.45
N PRO A 102 -14.26 -7.30 22.72
CA PRO A 102 -15.51 -7.45 23.47
C PRO A 102 -16.22 -6.13 23.77
N ARG A 103 -15.56 -4.99 23.51
CA ARG A 103 -16.11 -3.65 23.73
C ARG A 103 -16.51 -2.93 22.43
N ALA A 104 -16.37 -3.55 21.26
CA ALA A 104 -16.54 -2.90 19.96
C ALA A 104 -17.88 -2.17 19.83
N ILE A 105 -18.98 -2.82 20.26
CA ILE A 105 -20.35 -2.29 20.13
C ILE A 105 -20.59 -1.07 21.05
N ALA A 106 -20.00 -1.04 22.23
CA ALA A 106 -20.21 0.04 23.21
C ALA A 106 -19.05 1.05 23.24
N CYS A 107 -18.04 0.90 22.40
CA CYS A 107 -16.84 1.71 22.44
C CYS A 107 -16.98 2.97 21.58
N GLY A 108 -17.03 4.13 22.22
CA GLY A 108 -17.08 5.42 21.50
C GLY A 108 -15.84 5.73 20.65
N TYR A 109 -14.72 5.05 20.86
CA TYR A 109 -13.50 5.21 20.06
C TYR A 109 -13.50 4.35 18.78
N ASN A 110 -14.27 3.28 18.73
CA ASN A 110 -14.31 2.37 17.59
C ASN A 110 -14.64 3.09 16.27
N PRO A 111 -15.71 3.91 16.16
CA PRO A 111 -16.03 4.64 14.93
C PRO A 111 -14.95 5.64 14.56
N ILE A 112 -14.23 6.23 15.52
CA ILE A 112 -13.13 7.17 15.25
C ILE A 112 -11.97 6.46 14.57
N TRP A 113 -11.54 5.31 15.10
CA TRP A 113 -10.44 4.53 14.52
C TRP A 113 -10.80 3.95 13.16
N ARG A 114 -12.04 3.54 12.98
CA ARG A 114 -12.53 3.06 11.68
C ARG A 114 -12.54 4.18 10.65
N GLY A 115 -13.06 5.36 10.98
CA GLY A 115 -13.03 6.50 10.08
C GLY A 115 -11.60 6.89 9.69
N ALA A 116 -10.66 6.86 10.63
CA ALA A 116 -9.25 7.12 10.33
C ALA A 116 -8.64 6.03 9.44
N GLN A 117 -9.02 4.76 9.61
CA GLN A 117 -8.60 3.66 8.73
C GLN A 117 -9.14 3.86 7.30
N GLU A 118 -10.43 4.15 7.16
CA GLU A 118 -11.06 4.40 5.86
C GLU A 118 -10.42 5.57 5.12
N LEU A 119 -10.03 6.62 5.83
CA LEU A 119 -9.29 7.75 5.25
C LEU A 119 -7.91 7.33 4.75
N LEU A 120 -7.18 6.55 5.53
CA LEU A 120 -5.86 6.07 5.16
C LEU A 120 -5.93 5.15 3.92
N ASP A 121 -6.85 4.20 3.94
CA ASP A 121 -7.04 3.25 2.83
C ASP A 121 -7.46 3.99 1.56
N SER A 122 -8.41 4.92 1.66
CA SER A 122 -8.84 5.77 0.55
C SER A 122 -7.69 6.61 0.00
N TYR A 123 -6.87 7.20 0.86
CA TYR A 123 -5.72 8.00 0.47
C TYR A 123 -4.70 7.16 -0.31
N LEU A 124 -4.29 6.00 0.22
CA LEU A 124 -3.31 5.14 -0.42
C LEU A 124 -3.83 4.47 -1.70
N SER A 125 -5.13 4.17 -1.76
CA SER A 125 -5.79 3.65 -2.97
C SER A 125 -5.93 4.70 -4.06
N SER A 126 -5.94 6.00 -3.71
CA SER A 126 -6.08 7.08 -4.68
C SER A 126 -4.79 7.43 -5.41
N VAL A 127 -3.66 6.85 -5.01
CA VAL A 127 -2.35 7.10 -5.61
C VAL A 127 -1.84 5.86 -6.31
N THR A 128 -1.66 5.94 -7.61
CA THR A 128 -1.07 4.86 -8.41
C THR A 128 0.46 4.87 -8.35
N LEU A 129 1.04 3.72 -8.65
CA LEU A 129 2.49 3.58 -8.69
C LEU A 129 3.13 4.50 -9.76
N ALA A 130 2.47 4.65 -10.91
CA ALA A 130 2.92 5.57 -11.97
C ALA A 130 2.92 7.04 -11.52
N GLU A 131 1.88 7.48 -10.83
CA GLU A 131 1.78 8.84 -10.29
C GLU A 131 2.84 9.10 -9.22
N ALA A 132 3.03 8.16 -8.29
CA ALA A 132 4.03 8.27 -7.25
C ALA A 132 5.45 8.39 -7.83
N VAL A 133 5.80 7.54 -8.80
CA VAL A 133 7.14 7.56 -9.44
C VAL A 133 7.36 8.80 -10.29
N SER A 134 6.32 9.34 -10.93
CA SER A 134 6.42 10.57 -11.72
C SER A 134 6.43 11.86 -10.89
N GLY A 135 6.20 11.77 -9.58
CA GLY A 135 6.05 12.93 -8.70
C GLY A 135 4.78 13.74 -8.95
N ARG A 136 3.79 13.15 -9.65
CA ARG A 136 2.52 13.79 -9.99
C ARG A 136 1.38 13.38 -9.08
N ALA A 137 1.65 12.56 -8.07
CA ALA A 137 0.64 12.11 -7.10
C ALA A 137 -0.06 13.33 -6.48
N ARG A 138 -1.36 13.39 -6.65
CA ARG A 138 -2.26 14.38 -6.03
C ARG A 138 -3.39 13.63 -5.36
N PRO A 139 -3.13 13.00 -4.22
CA PRO A 139 -4.17 12.22 -3.56
C PRO A 139 -5.33 13.13 -3.18
N VAL A 140 -6.53 12.70 -3.58
CA VAL A 140 -7.77 13.38 -3.24
C VAL A 140 -8.44 12.58 -2.15
N VAL A 141 -8.54 13.17 -0.96
CA VAL A 141 -9.32 12.60 0.13
C VAL A 141 -10.60 13.40 0.28
N ASP A 142 -11.74 12.80 -0.06
CA ASP A 142 -13.05 13.37 0.25
C ASP A 142 -13.39 13.04 1.71
N VAL A 143 -13.00 13.94 2.60
CA VAL A 143 -13.22 13.78 4.04
C VAL A 143 -14.64 14.18 4.36
N ARG A 144 -15.57 13.22 4.31
CA ARG A 144 -16.93 13.40 4.81
C ARG A 144 -17.03 12.86 6.24
N PHE A 145 -16.88 13.73 7.21
CA PHE A 145 -17.17 13.36 8.59
C PHE A 145 -18.70 13.27 8.78
N THR A 146 -19.24 12.07 8.71
CA THR A 146 -20.61 11.80 9.18
C THR A 146 -20.53 11.54 10.67
N HIS A 147 -20.86 12.56 11.47
CA HIS A 147 -21.09 12.33 12.89
C HIS A 147 -22.37 11.50 13.05
N PRO A 148 -22.31 10.34 13.73
CA PRO A 148 -23.54 9.62 14.09
C PRO A 148 -24.31 10.47 15.11
N GLY A 149 -25.33 11.19 14.66
CA GLY A 149 -26.17 12.02 15.53
C GLY A 149 -26.75 13.29 14.91
N GLU A 150 -26.26 13.73 13.75
CA GLU A 150 -26.86 14.92 13.08
C GLU A 150 -27.85 14.51 11.99
N SER A 151 -29.02 14.04 12.43
CA SER A 151 -30.22 14.12 11.60
C SER A 151 -30.75 15.55 11.66
N GLY A 152 -30.46 16.32 10.59
CA GLY A 152 -31.24 17.44 10.13
C GLY A 152 -31.53 18.60 11.11
N VAL A 153 -30.63 19.58 11.16
CA VAL A 153 -31.10 20.96 11.36
C VAL A 153 -30.58 21.80 10.19
N ALA A 154 -31.44 22.02 9.22
CA ALA A 154 -31.24 23.01 8.18
C ALA A 154 -31.28 24.39 8.84
N HIS A 155 -30.15 25.07 8.95
CA HIS A 155 -30.15 26.50 9.22
C HIS A 155 -30.40 27.26 7.91
N ARG A 156 -31.56 27.96 7.91
CA ARG A 156 -31.90 28.98 6.92
C ARG A 156 -31.02 30.21 7.09
#